data_5bd8ca43a5c65221a925a7a6fdaeddae
#
_entry.id   5bd8ca43a5c65221a925a7a6fdaeddae
#
_cell.length_a   1.000
_cell.length_b   1.000
_cell.length_c   1.000
_cell.angle_alpha   90.00
_cell.angle_beta   90.00
_cell.angle_gamma   90.00
#
_symmetry.space_group_name_H-M   'P 1'
#
loop_
_entity.id
_entity.type
_entity.pdbx_description
1 polymer ?
#
loop_
_entity_poly.entity_id
_entity_poly.type
_entity_poly.pdbx_seq_one_letter_code
_entity_poly.pdbx_strand_id
1 'polypeptide(L)'
;MESNNRTNLIIGIVVGLVVGLLLGLLLFWVLFPVEWTDAHSYVLSPVGRAEYVALVADSFSLDKDATRAAQYLDYWEPAEKEQAVADAIAIYDADGNPAKVLVVQDFAMAVGIPLPDEAAALPEAVPQTSFFERVRVPCLVFFGVLLVLVLGWIG
;
A
#
# COMPACT_ATOMS: atom_id res chain seq x y z
N MET A 1 42.55 36.25 -16.55
CA MET A 1 42.49 34.83 -16.92
C MET A 1 41.76 33.94 -15.89
N GLU A 2 41.44 34.41 -14.69
CA GLU A 2 40.72 33.66 -13.64
C GLU A 2 39.21 33.43 -13.88
N SER A 3 38.56 34.35 -14.60
CA SER A 3 37.11 34.29 -14.84
C SER A 3 36.67 33.03 -15.62
N ASN A 4 37.45 32.60 -16.61
CA ASN A 4 37.11 31.42 -17.42
C ASN A 4 37.21 30.11 -16.65
N ASN A 5 38.09 30.03 -15.66
CA ASN A 5 38.27 28.79 -14.89
C ASN A 5 37.09 28.50 -13.94
N ARG A 6 36.54 29.55 -13.33
CA ARG A 6 35.35 29.47 -12.47
C ARG A 6 34.10 29.09 -13.26
N THR A 7 33.92 29.65 -14.44
CA THR A 7 32.79 29.33 -15.32
C THR A 7 32.84 27.86 -15.79
N ASN A 8 34.03 27.40 -16.20
CA ASN A 8 34.19 25.97 -16.62
C ASN A 8 33.96 25.01 -15.45
N LEU A 9 34.37 25.37 -14.23
CA LEU A 9 34.14 24.57 -13.03
C LEU A 9 32.65 24.47 -12.69
N ILE A 10 31.92 25.58 -12.74
CA ILE A 10 30.47 25.62 -12.51
C ILE A 10 29.74 24.80 -13.56
N ILE A 11 30.10 24.93 -14.85
CA ILE A 11 29.50 24.14 -15.93
C ILE A 11 29.78 22.65 -15.71
N GLY A 12 30.98 22.25 -15.31
CA GLY A 12 31.33 20.88 -15.02
C GLY A 12 30.50 20.29 -13.88
N ILE A 13 30.30 21.05 -12.79
CA ILE A 13 29.46 20.61 -11.66
C ILE A 13 28.01 20.44 -12.10
N VAL A 14 27.45 21.39 -12.84
CA VAL A 14 26.04 21.32 -13.28
C VAL A 14 25.83 20.15 -14.24
N VAL A 15 26.73 19.95 -15.21
CA VAL A 15 26.64 18.84 -16.14
C VAL A 15 26.82 17.51 -15.41
N GLY A 16 27.78 17.40 -14.49
CA GLY A 16 28.00 16.20 -13.69
C GLY A 16 26.77 15.86 -12.83
N LEU A 17 26.11 16.86 -12.24
CA LEU A 17 24.90 16.68 -11.44
C LEU A 17 23.74 16.19 -12.30
N VAL A 18 23.52 16.77 -13.48
CA VAL A 18 22.45 16.36 -14.40
C VAL A 18 22.68 14.95 -14.90
N VAL A 19 23.91 14.63 -15.34
CA VAL A 19 24.26 13.29 -15.82
C VAL A 19 24.14 12.25 -14.68
N GLY A 20 24.61 12.58 -13.48
CA GLY A 20 24.51 11.71 -12.31
C GLY A 20 23.05 11.45 -11.90
N LEU A 21 22.20 12.48 -11.96
CA LEU A 21 20.77 12.34 -11.69
C LEU A 21 20.06 11.45 -12.72
N LEU A 22 20.35 11.64 -14.01
CA LEU A 22 19.76 10.83 -15.08
C LEU A 22 20.23 9.36 -15.00
N LEU A 23 21.52 9.13 -14.77
CA LEU A 23 22.06 7.80 -14.57
C LEU A 23 21.49 7.13 -13.31
N GLY A 24 21.38 7.87 -12.20
CA GLY A 24 20.80 7.36 -10.97
C GLY A 24 19.32 6.98 -11.14
N LEU A 25 18.53 7.81 -11.84
CA LEU A 25 17.14 7.53 -12.14
C LEU A 25 16.99 6.28 -13.05
N LEU A 26 17.85 6.19 -14.07
CA LEU A 26 17.84 5.07 -15.00
C LEU A 26 18.26 3.76 -14.32
N LEU A 27 19.28 3.79 -13.47
CA LEU A 27 19.69 2.63 -12.67
C LEU A 27 18.60 2.24 -11.68
N PHE A 28 17.96 3.20 -11.03
CA PHE A 28 16.84 2.92 -10.11
C PHE A 28 15.69 2.23 -10.85
N TRP A 29 15.35 2.69 -12.05
CA TRP A 29 14.27 2.12 -12.86
C TRP A 29 14.60 0.70 -13.37
N VAL A 30 15.88 0.42 -13.66
CA VAL A 30 16.34 -0.90 -14.14
C VAL A 30 16.50 -1.90 -12.99
N LEU A 31 17.03 -1.46 -11.83
CA LEU A 31 17.28 -2.33 -10.69
C LEU A 31 16.02 -2.57 -9.84
N PHE A 32 15.08 -1.62 -9.86
CA PHE A 32 13.79 -1.72 -9.16
C PHE A 32 12.65 -1.51 -10.15
N PRO A 33 12.44 -2.44 -11.10
CA PRO A 33 11.28 -2.36 -11.97
C PRO A 33 10.04 -2.36 -11.08
N VAL A 34 9.21 -1.32 -11.21
CA VAL A 34 7.88 -1.32 -10.60
C VAL A 34 7.06 -2.34 -11.38
N GLU A 35 6.90 -3.52 -10.81
CA GLU A 35 5.95 -4.48 -11.32
C GLU A 35 4.55 -3.91 -11.07
N TRP A 36 3.93 -3.43 -12.14
CA TRP A 36 2.51 -3.14 -12.15
C TRP A 36 1.79 -4.48 -12.17
N THR A 37 1.67 -5.11 -10.99
CA THR A 37 0.72 -6.20 -10.81
C THR A 37 -0.65 -5.58 -10.99
N ASP A 38 -1.44 -6.12 -11.92
CA ASP A 38 -2.86 -5.78 -12.04
C ASP A 38 -3.45 -5.86 -10.64
N ALA A 39 -3.83 -4.69 -10.10
CA ALA A 39 -4.26 -4.58 -8.71
C ALA A 39 -5.70 -5.11 -8.60
N HIS A 40 -5.83 -6.43 -8.70
CA HIS A 40 -7.07 -7.10 -8.35
C HIS A 40 -7.29 -7.01 -6.84
N SER A 41 -8.53 -6.91 -6.43
CA SER A 41 -8.92 -6.78 -5.03
C SER A 41 -8.38 -7.91 -4.12
N TYR A 42 -8.09 -9.09 -4.67
CA TYR A 42 -7.49 -10.20 -3.91
C TYR A 42 -6.02 -9.98 -3.49
N VAL A 43 -5.30 -9.05 -4.13
CA VAL A 43 -3.90 -8.71 -3.78
C VAL A 43 -3.82 -7.74 -2.60
N LEU A 44 -4.95 -7.20 -2.15
CA LEU A 44 -5.01 -6.31 -1.01
C LEU A 44 -4.50 -6.99 0.28
N SER A 45 -3.93 -6.19 1.17
CA SER A 45 -3.64 -6.64 2.53
C SER A 45 -4.93 -7.08 3.24
N PRO A 46 -4.87 -7.88 4.32
CA PRO A 46 -6.06 -8.30 5.05
C PRO A 46 -6.95 -7.10 5.45
N VAL A 47 -6.36 -6.02 5.95
CA VAL A 47 -7.08 -4.78 6.29
C VAL A 47 -7.72 -4.16 5.05
N GLY A 48 -6.98 -4.08 3.93
CA GLY A 48 -7.51 -3.54 2.68
C GLY A 48 -8.65 -4.39 2.10
N ARG A 49 -8.62 -5.71 2.30
CA ARG A 49 -9.73 -6.61 1.91
C ARG A 49 -10.97 -6.36 2.77
N ALA A 50 -10.81 -6.18 4.07
CA ALA A 50 -11.91 -5.84 4.96
C ALA A 50 -12.55 -4.50 4.58
N GLU A 51 -11.75 -3.47 4.33
CA GLU A 51 -12.24 -2.17 3.86
C GLU A 51 -12.94 -2.29 2.50
N TYR A 52 -12.41 -3.09 1.58
CA TYR A 52 -13.04 -3.33 0.28
C TYR A 52 -14.40 -4.02 0.42
N VAL A 53 -14.51 -5.06 1.25
CA VAL A 53 -15.79 -5.72 1.57
C VAL A 53 -16.77 -4.72 2.16
N ALA A 54 -16.32 -3.86 3.05
CA ALA A 54 -17.14 -2.81 3.65
C ALA A 54 -17.71 -1.84 2.60
N LEU A 55 -16.89 -1.40 1.64
CA LEU A 55 -17.33 -0.53 0.55
C LEU A 55 -18.34 -1.23 -0.38
N VAL A 56 -18.12 -2.51 -0.68
CA VAL A 56 -19.07 -3.31 -1.48
C VAL A 56 -20.38 -3.48 -0.73
N ALA A 57 -20.34 -3.75 0.58
CA ALA A 57 -21.53 -3.84 1.43
C ALA A 57 -22.31 -2.54 1.50
N ASP A 58 -21.62 -1.39 1.60
CA ASP A 58 -22.25 -0.08 1.54
C ASP A 58 -22.95 0.15 0.18
N SER A 59 -22.28 -0.19 -0.93
CA SER A 59 -22.88 -0.11 -2.27
C SER A 59 -24.12 -1.00 -2.38
N PHE A 60 -24.03 -2.24 -1.92
CA PHE A 60 -25.14 -3.19 -1.86
C PHE A 60 -26.30 -2.65 -1.02
N SER A 61 -26.01 -1.96 0.07
CA SER A 61 -27.06 -1.39 0.93
C SER A 61 -27.98 -0.41 0.20
N LEU A 62 -27.48 0.24 -0.86
CA LEU A 62 -28.18 1.24 -1.64
C LEU A 62 -29.04 0.64 -2.75
N ASP A 63 -28.55 -0.38 -3.47
CA ASP A 63 -29.23 -0.93 -4.65
C ASP A 63 -29.78 -2.34 -4.47
N LYS A 64 -29.35 -3.05 -3.41
CA LYS A 64 -29.74 -4.43 -3.07
C LYS A 64 -29.47 -5.45 -4.21
N ASP A 65 -28.53 -5.15 -5.10
CA ASP A 65 -28.16 -6.02 -6.20
C ASP A 65 -27.07 -7.02 -5.75
N ALA A 66 -27.51 -8.17 -5.21
CA ALA A 66 -26.63 -9.23 -4.76
C ALA A 66 -25.77 -9.82 -5.88
N THR A 67 -26.28 -9.83 -7.13
CA THR A 67 -25.54 -10.37 -8.29
C THR A 67 -24.34 -9.48 -8.60
N ARG A 68 -24.55 -8.18 -8.64
CA ARG A 68 -23.47 -7.21 -8.85
C ARG A 68 -22.47 -7.24 -7.70
N ALA A 69 -22.97 -7.29 -6.47
CA ALA A 69 -22.13 -7.34 -5.29
C ALA A 69 -21.25 -8.60 -5.26
N ALA A 70 -21.76 -9.76 -5.66
CA ALA A 70 -20.99 -10.99 -5.78
C ALA A 70 -19.88 -10.89 -6.82
N GLN A 71 -20.11 -10.21 -7.97
CA GLN A 71 -19.11 -10.05 -9.04
C GLN A 71 -17.85 -9.32 -8.56
N TYR A 72 -17.95 -8.42 -7.60
CA TYR A 72 -16.77 -7.73 -7.03
C TYR A 72 -15.84 -8.66 -6.26
N LEU A 73 -16.35 -9.83 -5.83
CA LEU A 73 -15.60 -10.83 -5.07
C LEU A 73 -15.35 -12.11 -5.87
N ASP A 74 -15.67 -12.16 -7.16
CA ASP A 74 -15.59 -13.42 -7.96
C ASP A 74 -14.19 -14.03 -8.00
N TYR A 75 -13.14 -13.19 -7.95
CA TYR A 75 -11.74 -13.64 -8.01
C TYR A 75 -11.16 -14.07 -6.66
N TRP A 76 -11.96 -14.01 -5.58
CA TRP A 76 -11.50 -14.36 -4.24
C TRP A 76 -11.83 -15.83 -3.92
N GLU A 77 -10.88 -16.49 -3.27
CA GLU A 77 -11.13 -17.81 -2.70
C GLU A 77 -12.22 -17.73 -1.61
N PRO A 78 -13.04 -18.80 -1.43
CA PRO A 78 -14.11 -18.79 -0.42
C PRO A 78 -13.62 -18.43 0.99
N ALA A 79 -12.49 -18.99 1.42
CA ALA A 79 -11.89 -18.69 2.72
C ALA A 79 -11.45 -17.24 2.87
N GLU A 80 -11.00 -16.59 1.78
CA GLU A 80 -10.64 -15.18 1.80
C GLU A 80 -11.87 -14.27 1.93
N LYS A 81 -12.99 -14.65 1.30
CA LYS A 81 -14.27 -13.94 1.44
C LYS A 81 -14.77 -13.98 2.89
N GLU A 82 -14.76 -15.18 3.48
CA GLU A 82 -15.16 -15.39 4.88
C GLU A 82 -14.28 -14.56 5.82
N GLN A 83 -12.97 -14.64 5.66
CA GLN A 83 -12.03 -13.89 6.49
C GLN A 83 -12.21 -12.37 6.36
N ALA A 84 -12.37 -11.87 5.13
CA ALA A 84 -12.54 -10.44 4.90
C ALA A 84 -13.86 -9.89 5.47
N VAL A 85 -14.93 -10.68 5.42
CA VAL A 85 -16.21 -10.34 6.08
C VAL A 85 -16.04 -10.32 7.60
N ALA A 86 -15.35 -11.32 8.17
CA ALA A 86 -15.08 -11.38 9.61
C ALA A 86 -14.26 -10.17 10.07
N ASP A 87 -13.20 -9.84 9.33
CA ASP A 87 -12.32 -8.70 9.62
C ASP A 87 -13.08 -7.37 9.52
N ALA A 88 -13.96 -7.21 8.51
CA ALA A 88 -14.79 -6.02 8.36
C ALA A 88 -15.78 -5.86 9.53
N ILE A 89 -16.42 -6.95 9.97
CA ILE A 89 -17.30 -6.94 11.13
C ILE A 89 -16.51 -6.56 12.38
N ALA A 90 -15.34 -7.16 12.61
CA ALA A 90 -14.50 -6.90 13.78
C ALA A 90 -14.03 -5.43 13.84
N ILE A 91 -13.66 -4.83 12.70
CA ILE A 91 -13.26 -3.42 12.61
C ILE A 91 -14.42 -2.51 13.02
N TYR A 92 -15.62 -2.73 12.48
CA TYR A 92 -16.76 -1.86 12.79
C TYR A 92 -17.32 -2.08 14.20
N ASP A 93 -17.20 -3.29 14.74
CA ASP A 93 -17.57 -3.55 16.13
C ASP A 93 -16.60 -2.83 17.08
N ALA A 94 -15.29 -2.89 16.80
CA ALA A 94 -14.28 -2.18 17.58
C ALA A 94 -14.45 -0.65 17.53
N ASP A 95 -14.91 -0.13 16.38
CA ASP A 95 -15.22 1.29 16.18
C ASP A 95 -16.57 1.71 16.83
N GLY A 96 -17.31 0.77 17.44
CA GLY A 96 -18.61 1.02 18.05
C GLY A 96 -19.68 1.42 17.04
N ASN A 97 -19.62 0.89 15.83
CA ASN A 97 -20.57 1.19 14.75
C ASN A 97 -21.44 -0.04 14.37
N PRO A 98 -22.43 -0.40 15.21
CA PRO A 98 -23.27 -1.58 14.99
C PRO A 98 -24.12 -1.48 13.71
N ALA A 99 -24.42 -0.27 13.25
CA ALA A 99 -25.18 -0.08 12.02
C ALA A 99 -24.37 -0.60 10.79
N LYS A 100 -23.07 -0.36 10.76
CA LYS A 100 -22.17 -0.87 9.71
C LYS A 100 -21.98 -2.39 9.82
N VAL A 101 -21.90 -2.93 11.01
CA VAL A 101 -21.88 -4.38 11.24
C VAL A 101 -23.08 -5.03 10.60
N LEU A 102 -24.29 -4.51 10.83
CA LEU A 102 -25.52 -5.04 10.22
C LEU A 102 -25.50 -4.95 8.68
N VAL A 103 -24.93 -3.89 8.10
CA VAL A 103 -24.81 -3.73 6.64
C VAL A 103 -23.89 -4.81 6.07
N VAL A 104 -22.75 -5.09 6.69
CA VAL A 104 -21.83 -6.15 6.26
C VAL A 104 -22.45 -7.54 6.40
N GLN A 105 -23.19 -7.79 7.49
CA GLN A 105 -23.91 -9.05 7.71
C GLN A 105 -25.02 -9.26 6.68
N ASP A 106 -25.83 -8.25 6.38
CA ASP A 106 -26.89 -8.31 5.37
C ASP A 106 -26.32 -8.61 3.99
N PHE A 107 -25.20 -7.94 3.63
CA PHE A 107 -24.45 -8.21 2.41
C PHE A 107 -23.95 -9.66 2.36
N ALA A 108 -23.27 -10.14 3.42
CA ALA A 108 -22.71 -11.50 3.45
C ALA A 108 -23.81 -12.57 3.29
N MET A 109 -24.95 -12.39 3.97
CA MET A 109 -26.10 -13.28 3.81
C MET A 109 -26.67 -13.26 2.38
N ALA A 110 -26.77 -12.07 1.78
CA ALA A 110 -27.32 -11.91 0.43
C ALA A 110 -26.45 -12.58 -0.66
N VAL A 111 -25.11 -12.56 -0.46
CA VAL A 111 -24.13 -13.12 -1.40
C VAL A 111 -23.81 -14.59 -1.07
N GLY A 112 -24.28 -15.10 0.07
CA GLY A 112 -24.07 -16.48 0.49
C GLY A 112 -22.69 -16.74 1.09
N ILE A 113 -22.07 -15.73 1.69
CA ILE A 113 -20.82 -15.85 2.44
C ILE A 113 -21.17 -16.23 3.89
N PRO A 114 -20.59 -17.33 4.44
CA PRO A 114 -20.81 -17.68 5.83
C PRO A 114 -20.39 -16.54 6.77
N LEU A 115 -21.23 -16.29 7.78
CA LEU A 115 -20.86 -15.36 8.83
C LEU A 115 -19.96 -16.07 9.83
N PRO A 116 -18.98 -15.38 10.41
CA PRO A 116 -18.19 -15.97 11.48
C PRO A 116 -19.10 -16.34 12.63
N ASP A 117 -18.98 -17.59 13.10
CA ASP A 117 -19.61 -17.96 14.36
C ASP A 117 -19.06 -17.04 15.46
N GLU A 118 -19.93 -16.59 16.36
CA GLU A 118 -19.65 -15.63 17.45
C GLU A 118 -18.46 -16.02 18.36
N ALA A 119 -17.80 -17.15 18.06
CA ALA A 119 -16.68 -17.73 18.81
C ALA A 119 -15.31 -17.64 18.08
N ALA A 120 -15.23 -17.14 16.86
CA ALA A 120 -13.94 -16.98 16.19
C ALA A 120 -13.22 -15.74 16.70
N ALA A 121 -12.27 -15.95 17.61
CA ALA A 121 -11.40 -14.94 18.20
C ALA A 121 -10.83 -13.99 17.14
N LEU A 122 -10.83 -12.69 17.49
CA LEU A 122 -10.17 -11.62 16.78
C LEU A 122 -8.82 -12.07 16.20
N PRO A 123 -8.55 -11.88 14.91
CA PRO A 123 -7.23 -12.12 14.38
C PRO A 123 -6.24 -11.23 15.14
N GLU A 124 -5.19 -11.86 15.67
CA GLU A 124 -4.09 -11.19 16.31
C GLU A 124 -3.58 -10.10 15.36
N ALA A 125 -3.63 -8.85 15.81
CA ALA A 125 -3.25 -7.70 14.99
C ALA A 125 -1.83 -7.92 14.44
N VAL A 126 -1.74 -8.22 13.14
CA VAL A 126 -0.45 -8.35 12.47
C VAL A 126 0.25 -6.99 12.59
N PRO A 127 1.41 -6.90 13.24
CA PRO A 127 2.11 -5.64 13.42
C PRO A 127 2.42 -5.07 12.04
N GLN A 128 1.74 -3.99 11.70
CA GLN A 128 2.03 -3.23 10.47
C GLN A 128 3.40 -2.58 10.66
N THR A 129 4.44 -3.27 10.24
CA THR A 129 5.75 -2.64 10.09
C THR A 129 5.60 -1.58 9.01
N SER A 130 5.50 -0.32 9.44
CA SER A 130 5.27 0.79 8.54
C SER A 130 6.34 0.80 7.46
N PHE A 131 5.94 0.99 6.20
CA PHE A 131 6.82 1.14 5.04
C PHE A 131 7.96 2.15 5.34
N PHE A 132 7.69 3.17 6.15
CA PHE A 132 8.65 4.17 6.61
C PHE A 132 9.81 3.60 7.43
N GLU A 133 9.62 2.54 8.21
CA GLU A 133 10.74 1.92 8.94
C GLU A 133 11.68 1.15 8.01
N ARG A 134 11.17 0.51 6.96
CA ARG A 134 12.01 -0.18 5.97
C ARG A 134 12.85 0.75 5.11
N VAL A 135 12.35 1.96 4.83
CA VAL A 135 13.03 2.94 3.94
C VAL A 135 13.97 3.85 4.73
N ARG A 136 13.73 4.05 6.03
CA ARG A 136 14.49 4.97 6.88
C ARG A 136 15.98 4.63 6.96
N VAL A 137 16.31 3.35 7.11
CA VAL A 137 17.70 2.90 7.26
C VAL A 137 18.52 3.06 5.97
N PRO A 138 18.08 2.58 4.79
CA PRO A 138 18.84 2.76 3.55
C PRO A 138 18.97 4.23 3.13
N CYS A 139 17.94 5.07 3.35
CA CYS A 139 18.04 6.50 3.06
C CYS A 139 19.09 7.21 3.93
N LEU A 140 19.13 6.93 5.24
CA LEU A 140 20.13 7.54 6.14
C LEU A 140 21.56 7.13 5.77
N VAL A 141 21.76 5.86 5.41
CA VAL A 141 23.08 5.36 4.97
C VAL A 141 23.50 6.03 3.67
N PHE A 142 22.58 6.15 2.71
CA PHE A 142 22.86 6.79 1.42
C PHE A 142 23.22 8.28 1.58
N PHE A 143 22.44 9.04 2.36
CA PHE A 143 22.74 10.45 2.65
C PHE A 143 24.04 10.61 3.45
N GLY A 144 24.33 9.71 4.39
CA GLY A 144 25.57 9.73 5.16
C GLY A 144 26.80 9.53 4.29
N VAL A 145 26.77 8.56 3.39
CA VAL A 145 27.88 8.30 2.44
C VAL A 145 28.08 9.47 1.49
N LEU A 146 26.99 10.05 0.98
CA LEU A 146 27.04 11.18 0.07
C LEU A 146 27.64 12.43 0.75
N LEU A 147 27.29 12.67 2.01
CA LEU A 147 27.82 13.76 2.82
C LEU A 147 29.32 13.60 3.08
N VAL A 148 29.79 12.39 3.38
CA VAL A 148 31.22 12.10 3.59
C VAL A 148 32.00 12.32 2.30
N LEU A 149 31.46 11.90 1.14
CA LEU A 149 32.11 12.09 -0.15
C LEU A 149 32.22 13.58 -0.52
N VAL A 150 31.18 14.37 -0.26
CA VAL A 150 31.18 15.83 -0.51
C VAL A 150 32.16 16.56 0.39
N LEU A 151 32.19 16.22 1.69
CA LEU A 151 33.14 16.83 2.64
C LEU A 151 34.60 16.42 2.36
N GLY A 152 34.84 15.18 1.94
CA GLY A 152 36.19 14.73 1.54
C GLY A 152 36.73 15.38 0.27
N TRP A 153 35.87 16.01 -0.53
CA TRP A 153 36.24 16.67 -1.79
C TRP A 153 36.52 18.17 -1.59
N ILE A 154 36.09 18.76 -0.49
CA ILE A 154 36.23 20.19 -0.16
C ILE A 154 37.48 20.47 0.72
N GLY A 155 38.04 19.44 1.36
CA GLY A 155 39.26 19.51 2.19
C GLY A 155 40.51 19.14 1.44
#